data_1b3fa9990f2d0751cc07fd19f6c3abdb
#
_entry.id   1b3fa9990f2d0751cc07fd19f6c3abdb
#
_cell.length_a   1.000
_cell.length_b   1.000
_cell.length_c   1.000
_cell.angle_alpha   90.00
_cell.angle_beta   90.00
_cell.angle_gamma   90.00
#
_symmetry.space_group_name_H-M   'P 1'
#
loop_
_entity.id
_entity.type
_entity.pdbx_description
1 polymer ?
#
loop_
_entity_poly.entity_id
_entity_poly.type
_entity_poly.pdbx_seq_one_letter_code
_entity_poly.pdbx_strand_id
1 'polypeptide(L)'
;MKVTLLGTGSPTPMTNRASSGYLVEIGKELLLFDHGAGAHENFLRTGHKATDVHTLFLSHLHSDHMLDYARLVHSRWDQGAGLIPELAVYGPAYTVRMSELLFGENGVFDPDITGRINAPGSQRVHLDRGGTLPRKRPAPKVVPLSDGQVIETDAWKVTVHEVFHQPGYIEAFGLRLETDAGTLAYSGDTGPCDGISALARDADMLIHMCYFVSGTFRPDGPLTASGHMEIARLAAEANFKTLVPTHFTPQFEPPGVRERCIAEMAEGFKGRIVWGEDMMELTLDPPNLGEAR
;
A
#
# COMPACT_ATOMS: atom_id res chain seq x y z
N MET A 1 8.45 2.01 -14.44
CA MET A 1 7.55 1.70 -13.32
C MET A 1 6.56 2.84 -13.15
N LYS A 2 5.26 2.56 -12.98
CA LYS A 2 4.23 3.57 -12.71
C LYS A 2 3.59 3.30 -11.35
N VAL A 3 3.30 4.36 -10.61
CA VAL A 3 2.62 4.29 -9.31
C VAL A 3 1.36 5.13 -9.37
N THR A 4 0.21 4.54 -9.03
CA THR A 4 -1.05 5.26 -8.87
C THR A 4 -1.43 5.31 -7.39
N LEU A 5 -1.62 6.51 -6.86
CA LEU A 5 -2.06 6.71 -5.48
C LEU A 5 -3.57 6.43 -5.42
N LEU A 6 -3.97 5.25 -4.93
CA LEU A 6 -5.38 4.87 -4.84
C LEU A 6 -6.08 5.51 -3.66
N GLY A 7 -5.33 5.83 -2.61
CA GLY A 7 -5.84 6.51 -1.44
C GLY A 7 -4.71 7.18 -0.66
N THR A 8 -4.94 8.42 -0.29
CA THR A 8 -3.97 9.32 0.35
C THR A 8 -4.46 9.85 1.70
N GLY A 9 -5.61 9.36 2.16
CA GLY A 9 -6.22 9.70 3.44
C GLY A 9 -5.77 8.80 4.57
N SER A 10 -6.11 9.20 5.78
CA SER A 10 -5.84 8.59 7.08
C SER A 10 -7.08 7.83 7.61
N PRO A 11 -7.06 7.30 8.86
CA PRO A 11 -8.26 6.68 9.47
C PRO A 11 -9.46 7.63 9.57
N THR A 12 -9.21 8.95 9.61
CA THR A 12 -10.30 9.94 9.64
C THR A 12 -10.96 10.00 8.27
N PRO A 13 -12.25 9.63 8.14
CA PRO A 13 -12.92 9.62 6.85
C PRO A 13 -12.99 11.03 6.25
N MET A 14 -12.63 11.12 4.97
CA MET A 14 -12.73 12.32 4.15
C MET A 14 -13.45 12.01 2.84
N THR A 15 -14.21 12.95 2.31
CA THR A 15 -15.00 12.74 1.08
C THR A 15 -14.15 12.80 -0.19
N ASN A 16 -12.97 13.38 -0.11
CA ASN A 16 -12.05 13.63 -1.21
C ASN A 16 -10.81 12.73 -1.19
N ARG A 17 -10.65 11.88 -0.17
CA ARG A 17 -9.53 10.94 -0.03
C ARG A 17 -10.01 9.59 0.46
N ALA A 18 -9.68 8.54 -0.27
CA ALA A 18 -9.74 7.16 0.21
C ALA A 18 -8.60 6.91 1.20
N SER A 19 -8.74 5.88 2.02
CA SER A 19 -7.67 5.42 2.91
C SER A 19 -6.51 4.81 2.11
N SER A 20 -5.36 4.61 2.77
CA SER A 20 -4.09 4.22 2.16
C SER A 20 -4.18 3.05 1.19
N GLY A 21 -3.66 3.23 -0.01
CA GLY A 21 -3.54 2.20 -1.02
C GLY A 21 -2.76 2.72 -2.23
N TYR A 22 -1.87 1.88 -2.77
CA TYR A 22 -0.99 2.27 -3.87
C TYR A 22 -0.87 1.13 -4.86
N LEU A 23 -1.16 1.42 -6.14
CA LEU A 23 -0.95 0.49 -7.23
C LEU A 23 0.41 0.74 -7.87
N VAL A 24 1.23 -0.29 -7.95
CA VAL A 24 2.52 -0.26 -8.64
C VAL A 24 2.47 -1.17 -9.85
N GLU A 25 2.71 -0.58 -11.03
CA GLU A 25 2.71 -1.27 -12.32
C GLU A 25 4.15 -1.45 -12.82
N ILE A 26 4.57 -2.72 -12.99
CA ILE A 26 5.91 -3.11 -13.47
C ILE A 26 5.74 -4.01 -14.67
N GLY A 27 5.82 -3.44 -15.87
CA GLY A 27 5.49 -4.17 -17.10
C GLY A 27 4.04 -4.67 -17.08
N LYS A 28 3.85 -5.98 -16.90
CA LYS A 28 2.52 -6.62 -16.79
C LYS A 28 2.15 -6.99 -15.35
N GLU A 29 3.05 -6.80 -14.41
CA GLU A 29 2.78 -7.14 -13.01
C GLU A 29 2.16 -5.96 -12.29
N LEU A 30 1.12 -6.26 -11.50
CA LEU A 30 0.43 -5.31 -10.65
C LEU A 30 0.63 -5.69 -9.19
N LEU A 31 1.29 -4.81 -8.44
CA LEU A 31 1.48 -4.92 -7.01
C LEU A 31 0.60 -3.89 -6.31
N LEU A 32 0.01 -4.27 -5.19
CA LEU A 32 -0.65 -3.32 -4.29
C LEU A 32 0.18 -3.18 -3.01
N PHE A 33 0.41 -1.94 -2.59
CA PHE A 33 0.92 -1.60 -1.25
C PHE A 33 -0.24 -0.99 -0.47
N ASP A 34 -0.68 -1.71 0.55
CA ASP A 34 -1.92 -1.48 1.30
C ASP A 34 -3.19 -1.45 0.43
N HIS A 35 -4.32 -1.65 1.06
CA HIS A 35 -5.62 -1.66 0.39
C HIS A 35 -6.71 -1.24 1.38
N GLY A 36 -6.65 0.01 1.81
CA GLY A 36 -7.56 0.61 2.76
C GLY A 36 -8.93 0.93 2.19
N ALA A 37 -9.81 1.43 3.03
CA ALA A 37 -11.19 1.72 2.67
C ALA A 37 -11.31 2.72 1.50
N GLY A 38 -11.97 2.33 0.42
CA GLY A 38 -12.16 3.12 -0.80
C GLY A 38 -11.04 2.96 -1.84
N ALA A 39 -9.89 2.39 -1.48
CA ALA A 39 -8.80 2.12 -2.42
C ALA A 39 -9.21 1.16 -3.53
N HIS A 40 -10.11 0.20 -3.24
CA HIS A 40 -10.61 -0.73 -4.25
C HIS A 40 -11.46 -0.04 -5.33
N GLU A 41 -12.30 0.94 -4.97
CA GLU A 41 -13.05 1.74 -5.95
C GLU A 41 -12.10 2.51 -6.87
N ASN A 42 -11.09 3.14 -6.29
CA ASN A 42 -10.09 3.88 -7.04
C ASN A 42 -9.23 2.93 -7.91
N PHE A 43 -8.90 1.74 -7.41
CA PHE A 43 -8.25 0.71 -8.22
C PHE A 43 -9.09 0.35 -9.46
N LEU A 44 -10.40 0.12 -9.33
CA LEU A 44 -11.25 -0.18 -10.48
C LEU A 44 -11.34 0.99 -11.49
N ARG A 45 -11.21 2.24 -11.03
CA ARG A 45 -11.18 3.43 -11.90
C ARG A 45 -9.93 3.52 -12.75
N THR A 46 -8.83 2.83 -12.39
CA THR A 46 -7.64 2.73 -13.26
C THR A 46 -7.88 1.89 -14.52
N GLY A 47 -9.01 1.18 -14.61
CA GLY A 47 -9.35 0.29 -15.71
C GLY A 47 -8.85 -1.15 -15.54
N HIS A 48 -8.05 -1.43 -14.53
CA HIS A 48 -7.62 -2.78 -14.18
C HIS A 48 -8.74 -3.59 -13.51
N LYS A 49 -8.62 -4.90 -13.54
CA LYS A 49 -9.53 -5.83 -12.89
C LYS A 49 -8.86 -6.41 -11.63
N ALA A 50 -9.65 -6.73 -10.63
CA ALA A 50 -9.13 -7.41 -9.44
C ALA A 50 -8.36 -8.70 -9.79
N THR A 51 -8.74 -9.39 -10.86
CA THR A 51 -8.07 -10.59 -11.38
C THR A 51 -6.65 -10.35 -11.89
N ASP A 52 -6.29 -9.12 -12.22
CA ASP A 52 -4.97 -8.77 -12.75
C ASP A 52 -3.94 -8.56 -11.62
N VAL A 53 -4.39 -8.35 -10.38
CA VAL A 53 -3.52 -8.19 -9.22
C VAL A 53 -3.09 -9.56 -8.71
N HIS A 54 -1.80 -9.81 -8.58
CA HIS A 54 -1.27 -11.08 -8.08
C HIS A 54 -0.56 -10.95 -6.73
N THR A 55 -0.19 -9.73 -6.33
CA THR A 55 0.58 -9.49 -5.11
C THR A 55 0.04 -8.29 -4.33
N LEU A 56 -0.18 -8.48 -3.04
CA LEU A 56 -0.54 -7.46 -2.07
C LEU A 56 0.47 -7.46 -0.92
N PHE A 57 1.00 -6.30 -0.60
CA PHE A 57 1.76 -6.05 0.62
C PHE A 57 0.91 -5.22 1.58
N LEU A 58 0.73 -5.68 2.81
CA LEU A 58 0.13 -4.93 3.90
C LEU A 58 1.24 -4.45 4.84
N SER A 59 1.42 -3.15 4.93
CA SER A 59 2.44 -2.55 5.80
C SER A 59 2.16 -2.83 7.27
N HIS A 60 0.92 -2.72 7.67
CA HIS A 60 0.41 -3.03 9.01
C HIS A 60 -1.12 -3.25 8.97
N LEU A 61 -1.73 -3.58 10.11
CA LEU A 61 -3.15 -3.99 10.15
C LEU A 61 -4.09 -2.95 10.77
N HIS A 62 -3.79 -1.66 10.67
CA HIS A 62 -4.80 -0.65 10.91
C HIS A 62 -5.89 -0.71 9.82
N SER A 63 -7.10 -0.39 10.20
CA SER A 63 -8.28 -0.52 9.32
C SER A 63 -8.16 0.28 8.02
N ASP A 64 -7.54 1.44 8.07
CA ASP A 64 -7.34 2.31 6.92
C ASP A 64 -6.23 1.84 5.95
N HIS A 65 -5.57 0.72 6.25
CA HIS A 65 -4.60 0.06 5.37
C HIS A 65 -5.10 -1.26 4.80
N MET A 66 -6.19 -1.88 5.36
CA MET A 66 -6.54 -3.24 5.00
C MET A 66 -8.05 -3.52 4.78
N LEU A 67 -8.96 -2.56 5.00
CA LEU A 67 -10.41 -2.83 4.95
C LEU A 67 -10.90 -3.34 3.59
N ASP A 68 -10.32 -2.94 2.48
CA ASP A 68 -10.69 -3.43 1.14
C ASP A 68 -9.96 -4.74 0.76
N TYR A 69 -9.09 -5.29 1.64
CA TYR A 69 -8.45 -6.60 1.41
C TYR A 69 -9.47 -7.72 1.16
N ALA A 70 -10.48 -7.81 2.02
CA ALA A 70 -11.53 -8.81 1.85
C ALA A 70 -12.26 -8.66 0.52
N ARG A 71 -12.53 -7.43 0.10
CA ARG A 71 -13.17 -7.11 -1.18
C ARG A 71 -12.31 -7.53 -2.37
N LEU A 72 -11.02 -7.28 -2.33
CA LEU A 72 -10.07 -7.72 -3.36
C LEU A 72 -10.08 -9.23 -3.52
N VAL A 73 -9.97 -9.99 -2.41
CA VAL A 73 -9.98 -11.45 -2.42
C VAL A 73 -11.28 -12.00 -2.98
N HIS A 74 -12.44 -11.48 -2.52
CA HIS A 74 -13.75 -11.90 -3.03
C HIS A 74 -13.92 -11.61 -4.53
N SER A 75 -13.53 -10.43 -4.98
CA SER A 75 -13.60 -10.04 -6.40
C SER A 75 -12.74 -10.94 -7.28
N ARG A 76 -11.51 -11.24 -6.85
CA ARG A 76 -10.61 -12.17 -7.55
C ARG A 76 -11.20 -13.58 -7.60
N TRP A 77 -11.66 -14.09 -6.46
CA TRP A 77 -12.23 -15.43 -6.35
C TRP A 77 -13.48 -15.61 -7.21
N ASP A 78 -14.40 -14.63 -7.16
CA ASP A 78 -15.63 -14.73 -7.91
C ASP A 78 -15.42 -14.60 -9.43
N GLN A 79 -14.61 -13.61 -9.84
CA GLN A 79 -14.40 -13.33 -11.26
C GLN A 79 -13.34 -14.20 -11.91
N GLY A 80 -12.34 -14.64 -11.15
CA GLY A 80 -11.27 -15.51 -11.64
C GLY A 80 -11.70 -16.95 -11.87
N ALA A 81 -12.83 -17.38 -11.31
CA ALA A 81 -13.45 -18.69 -11.51
C ALA A 81 -12.51 -19.88 -11.30
N GLY A 82 -11.48 -19.74 -10.47
CA GLY A 82 -10.44 -20.77 -10.25
C GLY A 82 -9.42 -20.90 -11.39
N LEU A 83 -9.42 -19.99 -12.35
CA LEU A 83 -8.53 -20.00 -13.52
C LEU A 83 -7.26 -19.16 -13.32
N ILE A 84 -7.19 -18.41 -12.24
CA ILE A 84 -6.03 -17.56 -11.88
C ILE A 84 -5.38 -18.07 -10.59
N PRO A 85 -4.09 -17.81 -10.37
CA PRO A 85 -3.42 -18.12 -9.11
C PRO A 85 -4.09 -17.43 -7.93
N GLU A 86 -3.98 -18.02 -6.74
CA GLU A 86 -4.38 -17.34 -5.50
C GLU A 86 -3.52 -16.09 -5.28
N LEU A 87 -4.12 -15.09 -4.64
CA LEU A 87 -3.42 -13.84 -4.31
C LEU A 87 -2.27 -14.13 -3.34
N ALA A 88 -1.06 -13.70 -3.68
CA ALA A 88 0.05 -13.65 -2.73
C ALA A 88 -0.12 -12.42 -1.84
N VAL A 89 -0.13 -12.62 -0.53
CA VAL A 89 -0.30 -11.56 0.47
C VAL A 89 0.87 -11.59 1.42
N TYR A 90 1.56 -10.48 1.52
CA TYR A 90 2.66 -10.28 2.45
C TYR A 90 2.21 -9.25 3.49
N GLY A 91 2.35 -9.53 4.77
CA GLY A 91 1.91 -8.61 5.81
C GLY A 91 2.36 -9.05 7.22
N PRO A 92 2.03 -8.29 8.26
CA PRO A 92 2.32 -8.67 9.64
C PRO A 92 1.87 -10.09 9.98
N ALA A 93 2.47 -10.70 11.00
CA ALA A 93 2.22 -12.10 11.34
C ALA A 93 0.72 -12.42 11.52
N TYR A 94 -0.05 -11.49 12.10
CA TYR A 94 -1.49 -11.69 12.29
C TYR A 94 -2.31 -11.73 11.00
N THR A 95 -1.75 -11.34 9.85
CA THR A 95 -2.41 -11.43 8.53
C THR A 95 -2.84 -12.86 8.19
N VAL A 96 -2.07 -13.86 8.62
CA VAL A 96 -2.43 -15.29 8.47
C VAL A 96 -3.76 -15.56 9.17
N ARG A 97 -3.82 -15.23 10.46
CA ARG A 97 -5.03 -15.45 11.26
C ARG A 97 -6.22 -14.62 10.78
N MET A 98 -5.98 -13.38 10.40
CA MET A 98 -7.01 -12.52 9.80
C MET A 98 -7.62 -13.15 8.55
N SER A 99 -6.79 -13.67 7.65
CA SER A 99 -7.27 -14.32 6.42
C SER A 99 -8.07 -15.58 6.69
N GLU A 100 -7.65 -16.40 7.67
CA GLU A 100 -8.43 -17.56 8.13
C GLU A 100 -9.79 -17.14 8.71
N LEU A 101 -9.83 -16.11 9.53
CA LEU A 101 -11.07 -15.58 10.12
C LEU A 101 -11.99 -14.96 9.07
N LEU A 102 -11.45 -14.38 8.00
CA LEU A 102 -12.26 -13.80 6.92
C LEU A 102 -12.82 -14.91 5.99
N PHE A 103 -11.98 -15.81 5.49
CA PHE A 103 -12.31 -16.68 4.37
C PHE A 103 -12.41 -18.18 4.73
N GLY A 104 -11.97 -18.58 5.90
CA GLY A 104 -11.99 -19.96 6.36
C GLY A 104 -13.39 -20.47 6.68
N GLU A 105 -13.50 -21.77 6.97
CA GLU A 105 -14.71 -22.38 7.52
C GLU A 105 -15.03 -21.74 8.89
N ASN A 106 -16.28 -21.42 9.10
CA ASN A 106 -16.75 -20.66 10.27
C ASN A 106 -16.18 -19.24 10.40
N GLY A 107 -15.58 -18.71 9.36
CA GLY A 107 -15.10 -17.33 9.29
C GLY A 107 -16.24 -16.33 9.00
N VAL A 108 -15.87 -15.04 8.98
CA VAL A 108 -16.84 -13.94 8.81
C VAL A 108 -17.65 -14.06 7.53
N PHE A 109 -17.00 -14.46 6.43
CA PHE A 109 -17.64 -14.60 5.12
C PHE A 109 -18.09 -16.04 4.78
N ASP A 110 -18.02 -16.97 5.76
CA ASP A 110 -18.41 -18.36 5.51
C ASP A 110 -19.83 -18.52 4.96
N PRO A 111 -20.86 -17.81 5.45
CA PRO A 111 -22.22 -17.91 4.88
C PRO A 111 -22.28 -17.51 3.40
N ASP A 112 -21.62 -16.42 2.98
CA ASP A 112 -21.58 -16.00 1.58
C ASP A 112 -20.78 -16.98 0.71
N ILE A 113 -19.59 -17.37 1.16
CA ILE A 113 -18.72 -18.30 0.43
C ILE A 113 -19.40 -19.66 0.25
N THR A 114 -19.95 -20.22 1.32
CA THR A 114 -20.67 -21.51 1.29
C THR A 114 -21.91 -21.44 0.41
N GLY A 115 -22.65 -20.33 0.46
CA GLY A 115 -23.77 -20.07 -0.44
C GLY A 115 -23.37 -20.06 -1.91
N ARG A 116 -22.30 -19.36 -2.26
CA ARG A 116 -21.77 -19.30 -3.65
C ARG A 116 -21.17 -20.61 -4.13
N ILE A 117 -20.64 -21.44 -3.24
CA ILE A 117 -20.13 -22.78 -3.59
C ILE A 117 -21.28 -23.74 -3.90
N ASN A 118 -22.36 -23.71 -3.13
CA ASN A 118 -23.37 -24.75 -3.14
C ASN A 118 -24.66 -24.38 -3.88
N ALA A 119 -25.02 -23.12 -3.98
CA ALA A 119 -26.26 -22.70 -4.63
C ALA A 119 -26.21 -22.96 -6.16
N PRO A 120 -27.23 -23.66 -6.76
CA PRO A 120 -27.20 -24.01 -8.18
C PRO A 120 -27.02 -22.83 -9.13
N GLY A 121 -27.64 -21.67 -8.83
CA GLY A 121 -27.48 -20.45 -9.63
C GLY A 121 -26.04 -19.91 -9.59
N SER A 122 -25.39 -19.92 -8.44
CA SER A 122 -23.98 -19.48 -8.30
C SER A 122 -23.02 -20.46 -8.97
N GLN A 123 -23.28 -21.76 -8.88
CA GLN A 123 -22.51 -22.78 -9.60
C GLN A 123 -22.63 -22.59 -11.13
N ARG A 124 -23.83 -22.27 -11.62
CA ARG A 124 -24.04 -21.99 -13.04
C ARG A 124 -23.19 -20.79 -13.51
N VAL A 125 -23.22 -19.67 -12.78
CA VAL A 125 -22.41 -18.49 -13.09
C VAL A 125 -20.91 -18.82 -13.08
N HIS A 126 -20.46 -19.64 -12.12
CA HIS A 126 -19.07 -20.08 -12.05
C HIS A 126 -18.65 -20.91 -13.28
N LEU A 127 -19.50 -21.86 -13.72
CA LEU A 127 -19.29 -22.65 -14.93
C LEU A 127 -19.29 -21.79 -16.19
N ASP A 128 -20.22 -20.82 -16.30
CA ASP A 128 -20.31 -19.91 -17.46
C ASP A 128 -19.09 -19.01 -17.59
N ARG A 129 -18.36 -18.78 -16.49
CA ARG A 129 -17.05 -18.09 -16.46
C ARG A 129 -15.87 -19.04 -16.74
N GLY A 130 -16.11 -20.30 -17.06
CA GLY A 130 -15.08 -21.31 -17.37
C GLY A 130 -14.53 -22.06 -16.15
N GLY A 131 -15.10 -21.86 -14.97
CA GLY A 131 -14.71 -22.59 -13.77
C GLY A 131 -15.14 -24.06 -13.79
N THR A 132 -14.69 -24.82 -12.81
CA THR A 132 -15.01 -26.25 -12.66
C THR A 132 -15.58 -26.52 -11.27
N LEU A 133 -16.38 -27.60 -11.16
CA LEU A 133 -16.91 -28.07 -9.88
C LEU A 133 -16.07 -29.25 -9.33
N PRO A 134 -15.97 -29.40 -8.00
CA PRO A 134 -16.51 -28.46 -6.99
C PRO A 134 -15.75 -27.14 -6.95
N ARG A 135 -16.49 -26.01 -6.78
CA ARG A 135 -15.87 -24.71 -6.58
C ARG A 135 -15.12 -24.66 -5.26
N LYS A 136 -13.85 -24.27 -5.30
CA LYS A 136 -13.02 -24.13 -4.09
C LYS A 136 -13.27 -22.79 -3.39
N ARG A 137 -13.02 -22.75 -2.09
CA ARG A 137 -13.01 -21.50 -1.30
C ARG A 137 -11.85 -20.59 -1.73
N PRO A 138 -11.94 -19.27 -1.53
CA PRO A 138 -10.78 -18.40 -1.68
C PRO A 138 -9.72 -18.75 -0.64
N ALA A 139 -8.46 -18.87 -1.07
CA ALA A 139 -7.35 -19.29 -0.22
C ALA A 139 -6.10 -18.43 -0.53
N PRO A 140 -6.10 -17.12 -0.18
CA PRO A 140 -4.93 -16.27 -0.42
C PRO A 140 -3.69 -16.87 0.26
N LYS A 141 -2.56 -16.80 -0.44
CA LYS A 141 -1.28 -17.30 0.06
C LYS A 141 -0.63 -16.23 0.93
N VAL A 142 -0.81 -16.33 2.23
CA VAL A 142 -0.30 -15.33 3.18
C VAL A 142 1.10 -15.73 3.67
N VAL A 143 2.04 -14.80 3.56
CA VAL A 143 3.42 -14.92 4.05
C VAL A 143 3.68 -13.80 5.06
N PRO A 144 4.00 -14.11 6.31
CA PRO A 144 4.38 -13.12 7.30
C PRO A 144 5.63 -12.35 6.88
N LEU A 145 5.63 -11.03 7.10
CA LEU A 145 6.79 -10.17 6.94
C LEU A 145 7.69 -10.24 8.18
N SER A 146 8.97 -9.97 7.96
CA SER A 146 9.97 -9.80 9.02
C SER A 146 11.01 -8.75 8.62
N ASP A 147 11.66 -8.14 9.61
CA ASP A 147 12.73 -7.17 9.35
C ASP A 147 13.87 -7.78 8.55
N GLY A 148 14.38 -7.05 7.56
CA GLY A 148 15.44 -7.47 6.65
C GLY A 148 15.02 -8.53 5.61
N GLN A 149 13.75 -8.93 5.57
CA GLN A 149 13.28 -9.90 4.57
C GLN A 149 13.37 -9.33 3.16
N VAL A 150 13.77 -10.18 2.22
CA VAL A 150 13.80 -9.88 0.79
C VAL A 150 12.83 -10.81 0.07
N ILE A 151 11.95 -10.24 -0.73
CA ILE A 151 11.02 -10.94 -1.61
C ILE A 151 11.32 -10.48 -3.03
N GLU A 152 11.60 -11.42 -3.93
CA GLU A 152 12.04 -11.08 -5.28
C GLU A 152 11.43 -11.98 -6.35
N THR A 153 11.33 -11.42 -7.54
CA THR A 153 11.02 -12.09 -8.81
C THR A 153 12.07 -11.66 -9.84
N ASP A 154 11.91 -12.12 -11.08
CA ASP A 154 12.79 -11.66 -12.17
C ASP A 154 12.58 -10.16 -12.51
N ALA A 155 11.43 -9.56 -12.13
CA ALA A 155 11.05 -8.20 -12.51
C ALA A 155 11.25 -7.16 -11.38
N TRP A 156 11.26 -7.59 -10.12
CA TRP A 156 11.32 -6.70 -8.98
C TRP A 156 11.86 -7.38 -7.72
N LYS A 157 12.39 -6.56 -6.82
CA LYS A 157 12.83 -6.96 -5.49
C LYS A 157 12.26 -6.01 -4.45
N VAL A 158 11.62 -6.56 -3.42
CA VAL A 158 11.14 -5.81 -2.24
C VAL A 158 11.99 -6.18 -1.03
N THR A 159 12.59 -5.18 -0.40
CA THR A 159 13.25 -5.29 0.91
C THR A 159 12.32 -4.69 1.95
N VAL A 160 12.15 -5.39 3.06
CA VAL A 160 11.26 -5.03 4.16
C VAL A 160 12.08 -4.56 5.36
N HIS A 161 11.66 -3.47 6.00
CA HIS A 161 12.19 -3.07 7.30
C HIS A 161 11.06 -2.77 8.29
N GLU A 162 11.25 -3.20 9.54
CA GLU A 162 10.37 -2.77 10.62
C GLU A 162 10.48 -1.25 10.79
N VAL A 163 9.31 -0.61 11.01
CA VAL A 163 9.22 0.83 11.23
C VAL A 163 8.53 1.14 12.56
N PHE A 164 8.66 2.36 13.04
CA PHE A 164 8.25 2.73 14.39
C PHE A 164 6.82 3.27 14.41
N HIS A 165 5.86 2.36 14.56
CA HIS A 165 4.44 2.71 14.67
C HIS A 165 3.74 1.89 15.77
N GLN A 166 3.28 2.55 16.85
CA GLN A 166 2.62 1.94 18.02
C GLN A 166 3.33 0.68 18.55
N PRO A 167 4.64 0.77 18.89
CA PRO A 167 5.46 -0.37 19.26
C PRO A 167 4.88 -1.16 20.45
N GLY A 168 4.93 -2.49 20.35
CA GLY A 168 4.35 -3.41 21.34
C GLY A 168 2.86 -3.71 21.14
N TYR A 169 2.19 -3.03 20.21
CA TYR A 169 0.78 -3.26 19.88
C TYR A 169 0.57 -3.66 18.41
N ILE A 170 1.33 -3.08 17.49
CA ILE A 170 1.20 -3.30 16.07
C ILE A 170 2.57 -3.56 15.47
N GLU A 171 2.70 -4.64 14.68
CA GLU A 171 3.83 -4.84 13.77
C GLU A 171 3.62 -3.94 12.55
N ALA A 172 4.61 -3.12 12.22
CA ALA A 172 4.55 -2.21 11.10
C ALA A 172 5.84 -2.27 10.28
N PHE A 173 5.69 -2.28 8.97
CA PHE A 173 6.76 -2.44 8.01
C PHE A 173 6.71 -1.35 6.94
N GLY A 174 7.89 -0.85 6.57
CA GLY A 174 8.11 -0.12 5.34
C GLY A 174 8.67 -1.05 4.27
N LEU A 175 8.56 -0.64 3.02
CA LEU A 175 8.91 -1.43 1.85
C LEU A 175 9.84 -0.63 0.93
N ARG A 176 10.90 -1.26 0.43
CA ARG A 176 11.74 -0.74 -0.63
C ARG A 176 11.63 -1.65 -1.84
N LEU A 177 11.05 -1.14 -2.91
CA LEU A 177 10.91 -1.83 -4.19
C LEU A 177 11.98 -1.36 -5.16
N GLU A 178 12.75 -2.28 -5.68
CA GLU A 178 13.81 -2.05 -6.67
C GLU A 178 13.44 -2.76 -7.98
N THR A 179 13.59 -2.03 -9.09
CA THR A 179 13.36 -2.51 -10.46
C THR A 179 14.39 -1.90 -11.41
N ASP A 180 14.46 -2.37 -12.66
CA ASP A 180 15.28 -1.72 -13.70
C ASP A 180 14.87 -0.27 -13.98
N ALA A 181 13.64 0.13 -13.64
CA ALA A 181 13.14 1.49 -13.83
C ALA A 181 13.48 2.43 -12.67
N GLY A 182 13.99 1.93 -11.55
CA GLY A 182 14.35 2.71 -10.38
C GLY A 182 13.82 2.13 -9.08
N THR A 183 13.98 2.90 -8.00
CA THR A 183 13.70 2.50 -6.63
C THR A 183 12.56 3.33 -6.02
N LEU A 184 11.53 2.65 -5.54
CA LEU A 184 10.43 3.20 -4.76
C LEU A 184 10.55 2.76 -3.30
N ALA A 185 10.55 3.70 -2.36
CA ALA A 185 10.37 3.42 -0.94
C ALA A 185 8.94 3.80 -0.51
N TYR A 186 8.32 2.98 0.31
CA TYR A 186 7.03 3.22 0.95
C TYR A 186 7.17 3.07 2.46
N SER A 187 6.78 4.10 3.20
CA SER A 187 7.01 4.12 4.64
C SER A 187 6.06 3.22 5.45
N GLY A 188 4.89 2.86 4.92
CA GLY A 188 3.77 2.53 5.80
C GLY A 188 3.52 3.68 6.76
N ASP A 189 3.00 3.37 7.95
CA ASP A 189 2.87 4.35 9.03
C ASP A 189 4.07 4.27 9.96
N THR A 190 4.72 5.41 10.19
CA THR A 190 5.92 5.48 11.03
C THR A 190 6.21 6.87 11.57
N GLY A 191 6.78 6.93 12.76
CA GLY A 191 7.62 8.04 13.20
C GLY A 191 9.04 7.92 12.64
N PRO A 192 9.92 8.89 12.93
CA PRO A 192 11.33 8.80 12.58
C PRO A 192 12.00 7.57 13.21
N CYS A 193 12.67 6.74 12.40
CA CYS A 193 13.39 5.55 12.87
C CYS A 193 14.43 5.09 11.85
N ASP A 194 15.32 4.19 12.28
CA ASP A 194 16.39 3.66 11.42
C ASP A 194 15.84 2.86 10.22
N GLY A 195 14.72 2.14 10.39
CA GLY A 195 14.08 1.37 9.33
C GLY A 195 13.70 2.22 8.14
N ILE A 196 12.97 3.34 8.37
CA ILE A 196 12.61 4.24 7.26
C ILE A 196 13.83 4.96 6.68
N SER A 197 14.82 5.28 7.49
CA SER A 197 16.07 5.87 7.00
C SER A 197 16.84 4.93 6.07
N ALA A 198 16.85 3.63 6.37
CA ALA A 198 17.46 2.61 5.52
C ALA A 198 16.71 2.44 4.19
N LEU A 199 15.36 2.38 4.24
CA LEU A 199 14.52 2.21 3.05
C LEU A 199 14.60 3.41 2.09
N ALA A 200 14.65 4.62 2.65
CA ALA A 200 14.64 5.88 1.88
C ALA A 200 15.99 6.19 1.22
N ARG A 201 17.10 5.65 1.72
CA ARG A 201 18.46 5.99 1.26
C ARG A 201 18.60 5.78 -0.25
N ASP A 202 18.98 6.86 -0.95
CA ASP A 202 19.22 6.90 -2.40
C ASP A 202 18.04 6.38 -3.25
N ALA A 203 16.80 6.43 -2.72
CA ALA A 203 15.62 6.06 -3.49
C ALA A 203 15.32 7.11 -4.57
N ASP A 204 14.70 6.68 -5.68
CA ASP A 204 14.19 7.62 -6.68
C ASP A 204 12.93 8.33 -6.20
N MET A 205 12.09 7.61 -5.45
CA MET A 205 10.85 8.13 -4.88
C MET A 205 10.61 7.55 -3.49
N LEU A 206 10.18 8.40 -2.57
CA LEU A 206 9.67 8.02 -1.26
C LEU A 206 8.21 8.45 -1.13
N ILE A 207 7.30 7.50 -0.99
CA ILE A 207 5.92 7.74 -0.53
C ILE A 207 5.94 7.61 0.99
N HIS A 208 5.58 8.68 1.70
CA HIS A 208 5.67 8.74 3.16
C HIS A 208 4.40 9.30 3.77
N MET A 209 3.98 8.70 4.90
CA MET A 209 2.89 9.25 5.68
C MET A 209 3.19 10.67 6.15
N CYS A 210 2.18 11.52 6.14
CA CYS A 210 2.21 12.90 6.65
C CYS A 210 0.94 13.13 7.48
N TYR A 211 0.95 12.67 8.71
CA TYR A 211 -0.25 12.55 9.54
C TYR A 211 -0.67 13.86 10.21
N PHE A 212 0.29 14.72 10.55
CA PHE A 212 0.01 15.97 11.24
C PHE A 212 0.84 17.14 10.70
N VAL A 213 0.32 18.32 10.87
CA VAL A 213 1.10 19.56 10.71
C VAL A 213 2.10 19.66 11.86
N SER A 214 3.40 19.61 11.56
CA SER A 214 4.46 19.58 12.60
C SER A 214 4.31 20.77 13.56
N GLY A 215 4.52 20.48 14.84
CA GLY A 215 4.29 21.43 15.93
C GLY A 215 2.86 21.43 16.51
N THR A 216 1.89 20.80 15.85
CA THR A 216 0.51 20.67 16.38
C THR A 216 0.33 19.42 17.25
N PHE A 217 1.21 18.44 17.12
CA PHE A 217 1.21 17.19 17.87
C PHE A 217 2.44 17.12 18.77
N ARG A 218 2.25 16.90 20.06
CA ARG A 218 3.31 16.77 21.06
C ARG A 218 3.01 15.58 21.95
N PRO A 219 3.51 14.38 21.61
CA PRO A 219 3.35 13.21 22.46
C PRO A 219 4.23 13.28 23.70
N ASP A 220 3.88 12.54 24.74
CA ASP A 220 4.71 12.35 25.94
C ASP A 220 5.87 11.37 25.74
N GLY A 221 6.19 11.03 24.48
CA GLY A 221 7.24 10.08 24.10
C GLY A 221 7.68 10.24 22.66
N PRO A 222 8.42 9.24 22.10
CA PRO A 222 8.82 9.26 20.71
C PRO A 222 7.62 9.36 19.75
N LEU A 223 7.80 10.05 18.64
CA LEU A 223 6.79 10.14 17.58
C LEU A 223 6.60 8.77 16.91
N THR A 224 5.38 8.26 16.91
CA THR A 224 4.99 7.02 16.23
C THR A 224 4.29 7.29 14.88
N ALA A 225 4.26 8.55 14.46
CA ALA A 225 3.80 9.05 13.17
C ALA A 225 4.66 10.25 12.79
N SER A 226 4.63 10.63 11.52
CA SER A 226 5.43 11.75 10.99
C SER A 226 4.53 12.90 10.54
N GLY A 227 4.98 14.13 10.79
CA GLY A 227 4.47 15.33 10.17
C GLY A 227 5.39 15.79 9.03
N HIS A 228 5.02 16.90 8.38
CA HIS A 228 5.74 17.37 7.19
C HIS A 228 7.21 17.74 7.46
N MET A 229 7.56 18.26 8.65
CA MET A 229 8.96 18.60 8.98
C MET A 229 9.80 17.38 9.36
N GLU A 230 9.18 16.33 9.94
CA GLU A 230 9.84 15.07 10.23
C GLU A 230 10.28 14.39 8.93
N ILE A 231 9.39 14.34 7.93
CA ILE A 231 9.73 13.77 6.61
C ILE A 231 10.71 14.67 5.82
N ALA A 232 10.68 15.99 6.00
CA ALA A 232 11.66 16.89 5.40
C ALA A 232 13.07 16.67 5.95
N ARG A 233 13.22 16.38 7.25
CA ARG A 233 14.54 16.04 7.85
C ARG A 233 15.05 14.72 7.30
N LEU A 234 14.21 13.67 7.24
CA LEU A 234 14.55 12.42 6.61
C LEU A 234 15.01 12.64 5.16
N ALA A 235 14.31 13.52 4.43
CA ALA A 235 14.62 13.84 3.05
C ALA A 235 16.03 14.48 2.89
N ALA A 236 16.42 15.35 3.81
CA ALA A 236 17.74 15.98 3.81
C ALA A 236 18.86 14.98 4.08
N GLU A 237 18.61 13.91 4.82
CA GLU A 237 19.59 12.92 5.26
C GLU A 237 19.73 11.73 4.31
N ALA A 238 18.63 11.29 3.69
CA ALA A 238 18.57 10.04 2.95
C ALA A 238 18.85 10.16 1.45
N ASN A 239 19.06 11.37 0.92
CA ASN A 239 19.46 11.64 -0.48
C ASN A 239 18.54 11.04 -1.55
N PHE A 240 17.22 11.01 -1.33
CA PHE A 240 16.28 10.57 -2.36
C PHE A 240 15.82 11.74 -3.27
N LYS A 241 15.27 11.40 -4.45
CA LYS A 241 14.99 12.41 -5.49
C LYS A 241 13.61 13.06 -5.37
N THR A 242 12.59 12.25 -5.08
CA THR A 242 11.18 12.70 -5.03
C THR A 242 10.53 12.29 -3.73
N LEU A 243 9.94 13.26 -3.02
CA LEU A 243 9.11 13.04 -1.84
C LEU A 243 7.64 13.14 -2.22
N VAL A 244 6.85 12.14 -1.83
CA VAL A 244 5.40 12.10 -2.01
C VAL A 244 4.73 11.96 -0.64
N PRO A 245 4.42 13.07 0.05
CA PRO A 245 3.62 13.02 1.26
C PRO A 245 2.22 12.49 0.96
N THR A 246 1.72 11.62 1.83
CA THR A 246 0.38 10.99 1.77
C THR A 246 -0.17 10.79 3.17
N HIS A 247 -1.28 10.06 3.33
CA HIS A 247 -1.87 9.71 4.63
C HIS A 247 -2.30 10.95 5.43
N PHE A 248 -2.96 11.87 4.73
CA PHE A 248 -3.33 13.17 5.29
C PHE A 248 -4.55 13.07 6.20
N THR A 249 -4.53 13.88 7.26
CA THR A 249 -5.69 14.17 8.11
C THR A 249 -6.39 15.45 7.66
N PRO A 250 -7.60 15.75 8.17
CA PRO A 250 -8.29 17.00 7.89
C PRO A 250 -7.50 18.28 8.26
N GLN A 251 -6.43 18.19 9.03
CA GLN A 251 -5.56 19.34 9.35
C GLN A 251 -4.94 19.99 8.11
N PHE A 252 -4.79 19.23 7.03
CA PHE A 252 -4.16 19.71 5.78
C PHE A 252 -5.15 20.31 4.78
N GLU A 253 -6.47 20.19 5.03
CA GLU A 253 -7.51 20.68 4.10
C GLU A 253 -7.77 22.19 4.16
N PRO A 254 -7.56 22.93 5.27
CA PRO A 254 -7.78 24.37 5.28
C PRO A 254 -6.89 25.10 4.24
N PRO A 255 -7.43 26.11 3.54
CA PRO A 255 -6.69 26.86 2.53
C PRO A 255 -5.37 27.43 3.08
N GLY A 256 -4.29 27.30 2.30
CA GLY A 256 -2.95 27.79 2.63
C GLY A 256 -2.11 26.86 3.51
N VAL A 257 -2.70 25.83 4.14
CA VAL A 257 -1.93 24.89 4.97
C VAL A 257 -1.01 24.03 4.11
N ARG A 258 -1.53 23.48 3.02
CA ARG A 258 -0.75 22.69 2.04
C ARG A 258 0.46 23.47 1.52
N GLU A 259 0.20 24.68 1.03
CA GLU A 259 1.22 25.55 0.42
C GLU A 259 2.31 25.91 1.45
N ARG A 260 1.91 26.22 2.68
CA ARG A 260 2.85 26.47 3.77
C ARG A 260 3.70 25.23 4.07
N CYS A 261 3.09 24.06 4.24
CA CYS A 261 3.83 22.82 4.52
C CYS A 261 4.82 22.48 3.40
N ILE A 262 4.44 22.65 2.14
CA ILE A 262 5.34 22.46 0.99
C ILE A 262 6.50 23.46 1.04
N ALA A 263 6.25 24.73 1.34
CA ALA A 263 7.30 25.74 1.45
C ALA A 263 8.28 25.45 2.58
N GLU A 264 7.77 25.06 3.77
CA GLU A 264 8.58 24.68 4.92
C GLU A 264 9.45 23.43 4.61
N MET A 265 8.90 22.40 3.96
CA MET A 265 9.67 21.24 3.53
C MET A 265 10.77 21.59 2.53
N ALA A 266 10.50 22.52 1.59
CA ALA A 266 11.44 22.94 0.55
C ALA A 266 12.63 23.74 1.09
N GLU A 267 12.59 24.25 2.31
CA GLU A 267 13.73 24.86 2.96
C GLU A 267 14.85 23.84 3.19
N GLY A 268 14.50 22.62 3.65
CA GLY A 268 15.42 21.54 3.97
C GLY A 268 15.68 20.54 2.83
N PHE A 269 14.66 20.23 2.04
CA PHE A 269 14.75 19.26 0.95
C PHE A 269 14.84 19.94 -0.41
N LYS A 270 15.85 19.60 -1.21
CA LYS A 270 16.12 20.19 -2.54
C LYS A 270 15.63 19.34 -3.70
N GLY A 271 15.11 18.15 -3.43
CA GLY A 271 14.47 17.30 -4.42
C GLY A 271 13.05 17.77 -4.78
N ARG A 272 12.35 16.95 -5.54
CA ARG A 272 10.97 17.21 -5.95
C ARG A 272 10.00 16.85 -4.82
N ILE A 273 9.09 17.74 -4.46
CA ILE A 273 7.97 17.47 -3.55
C ILE A 273 6.70 17.36 -4.38
N VAL A 274 6.00 16.24 -4.29
CA VAL A 274 4.72 15.99 -4.97
C VAL A 274 3.67 15.71 -3.90
N TRP A 275 2.81 16.65 -3.63
CA TRP A 275 1.71 16.49 -2.67
C TRP A 275 0.73 15.44 -3.19
N GLY A 276 0.61 14.31 -2.49
CA GLY A 276 -0.20 13.19 -2.95
C GLY A 276 -1.69 13.51 -2.99
N GLU A 277 -2.33 13.11 -4.07
CA GLU A 277 -3.78 13.17 -4.23
C GLU A 277 -4.29 11.84 -4.79
N ASP A 278 -5.51 11.47 -4.45
CA ASP A 278 -6.12 10.24 -4.97
C ASP A 278 -6.14 10.26 -6.50
N MET A 279 -5.87 9.11 -7.10
CA MET A 279 -5.78 8.88 -8.54
C MET A 279 -4.60 9.58 -9.23
N MET A 280 -3.67 10.18 -8.49
CA MET A 280 -2.45 10.73 -9.08
C MET A 280 -1.56 9.61 -9.60
N GLU A 281 -1.09 9.74 -10.83
CA GLU A 281 -0.13 8.84 -11.46
C GLU A 281 1.27 9.44 -11.41
N LEU A 282 2.24 8.65 -10.98
CA LEU A 282 3.66 9.00 -10.89
C LEU A 282 4.48 7.97 -11.66
N THR A 283 5.44 8.42 -12.45
CA THR A 283 6.30 7.54 -13.25
C THR A 283 7.74 7.63 -12.76
N LEU A 284 8.38 6.47 -12.58
CA LEU A 284 9.82 6.34 -12.51
C LEU A 284 10.30 5.77 -13.86
N ASP A 285 11.03 6.59 -14.60
CA ASP A 285 11.64 6.17 -15.86
C ASP A 285 13.03 5.58 -15.57
N PRO A 286 13.48 4.58 -16.36
CA PRO A 286 14.85 4.11 -16.26
C PRO A 286 15.80 5.29 -16.49
N PRO A 287 16.94 5.34 -15.79
CA PRO A 287 17.92 6.39 -16.00
C PRO A 287 18.26 6.45 -17.49
N ASN A 288 18.10 7.64 -18.09
CA ASN A 288 18.47 7.87 -19.48
C ASN A 288 19.99 7.59 -19.64
N LEU A 289 20.34 6.38 -20.11
CA LEU A 289 21.72 5.99 -20.40
C LEU A 289 22.32 6.74 -21.62
N GLY A 290 21.69 7.83 -22.03
CA GLY A 290 21.98 8.55 -23.27
C GLY A 290 22.27 10.02 -23.10
N GLU A 291 23.08 10.45 -22.10
CA GLU A 291 23.79 11.74 -22.18
C GLU A 291 25.11 11.70 -21.39
N ALA A 292 25.99 10.75 -21.74
CA ALA A 292 27.40 10.96 -21.57
C ALA A 292 27.88 11.76 -22.81
N ARG A 293 27.94 13.08 -22.68
CA ARG A 293 28.73 13.94 -23.56
C ARG A 293 29.73 14.75 -22.74
#